data_79fd3dee9cd9794886c296069d407d51
#
_entry.id   79fd3dee9cd9794886c296069d407d51
#
_cell.length_a   1.000
_cell.length_b   1.000
_cell.length_c   1.000
_cell.angle_alpha   90.00
_cell.angle_beta   90.00
_cell.angle_gamma   90.00
#
_symmetry.space_group_name_H-M   'P 1'
#
loop_
_entity.id
_entity.type
_entity.pdbx_description
1 polymer ?
#
loop_
_entity_poly.entity_id
_entity_poly.type
_entity_poly.pdbx_seq_one_letter_code
_entity_poly.pdbx_strand_id
1 'polypeptide(L)'
;FITNKGIMYKLKCYEVPEGSKSSRGVNAVNLLPLSEDEKIAAMIKTSDFDEGKYVVMVTKNGKIKRTALSAYKNVRKNGLIAIGLDDGDEIAGVRMTEGSAQLFVATRNGMAIRLEEEKIRSMSRSAHGVKAIKLRDGDYVVSMARVREGASLLTVTDKGYGKRTELDAYRIQNRGGFGLLNYKTGEEKGYVCGIKVVDETDDIILISNDGIIIRIRCADVRIMGRYATGVKVMKVAEESRVVSFTRAEHDEEAEVETVDQPSEEEIAQDMACLLYTSPSPRDVEES
;
A
#
# COMPACT_ATOMS: atom_id res chain seq x y z
N PHE A 1 -4.17 -14.31 3.84
CA PHE A 1 -3.66 -13.64 2.65
C PHE A 1 -4.75 -13.56 1.60
N ILE A 2 -4.85 -12.43 0.94
CA ILE A 2 -5.82 -12.21 -0.14
C ILE A 2 -5.03 -11.73 -1.35
N THR A 3 -5.28 -12.34 -2.51
CA THR A 3 -4.53 -12.05 -3.73
C THR A 3 -5.25 -11.04 -4.62
N ASN A 4 -4.53 -10.49 -5.59
CA ASN A 4 -5.10 -9.59 -6.61
C ASN A 4 -6.24 -10.27 -7.41
N LYS A 5 -6.20 -11.60 -7.54
CA LYS A 5 -7.24 -12.40 -8.22
C LYS A 5 -8.44 -12.74 -7.31
N GLY A 6 -8.50 -12.17 -6.10
CA GLY A 6 -9.62 -12.36 -5.18
C GLY A 6 -9.68 -13.74 -4.53
N ILE A 7 -8.56 -14.44 -4.46
CA ILE A 7 -8.42 -15.72 -3.76
C ILE A 7 -7.89 -15.45 -2.35
N MET A 8 -8.43 -16.15 -1.37
CA MET A 8 -7.98 -16.09 0.01
C MET A 8 -7.27 -17.39 0.39
N TYR A 9 -6.09 -17.25 1.00
CA TYR A 9 -5.32 -18.34 1.61
C TYR A 9 -5.20 -18.12 3.11
N LYS A 10 -5.10 -19.22 3.84
CA LYS A 10 -4.90 -19.22 5.29
C LYS A 10 -3.60 -19.92 5.64
N LEU A 11 -2.77 -19.25 6.42
CA LEU A 11 -1.52 -19.78 6.95
C LEU A 11 -1.49 -19.53 8.45
N LYS A 12 -1.00 -20.49 9.22
CA LYS A 12 -0.76 -20.32 10.66
C LYS A 12 0.54 -19.54 10.86
N CYS A 13 0.59 -18.63 11.84
CA CYS A 13 1.79 -17.83 12.08
C CYS A 13 3.04 -18.67 12.33
N TYR A 14 2.91 -19.80 13.01
CA TYR A 14 4.02 -20.73 13.27
C TYR A 14 4.52 -21.50 12.02
N GLU A 15 3.78 -21.48 10.90
CA GLU A 15 4.19 -22.05 9.61
C GLU A 15 5.06 -21.07 8.81
N VAL A 16 5.14 -19.81 9.25
CA VAL A 16 6.02 -18.82 8.65
C VAL A 16 7.43 -19.00 9.23
N PRO A 17 8.45 -19.28 8.41
CA PRO A 17 9.81 -19.45 8.89
C PRO A 17 10.33 -18.20 9.58
N GLU A 18 11.02 -18.39 10.70
CA GLU A 18 11.77 -17.33 11.36
C GLU A 18 13.00 -16.94 10.53
N GLY A 19 13.36 -15.67 10.56
CA GLY A 19 14.53 -15.16 9.86
C GLY A 19 15.10 -13.94 10.56
N SER A 20 16.42 -13.72 10.43
CA SER A 20 17.06 -12.49 10.90
C SER A 20 16.67 -11.28 10.02
N LYS A 21 16.90 -10.06 10.52
CA LYS A 21 16.67 -8.81 9.77
C LYS A 21 17.45 -8.79 8.43
N SER A 22 18.61 -9.44 8.36
CA SER A 22 19.49 -9.52 7.18
C SER A 22 19.24 -10.74 6.29
N SER A 23 18.33 -11.65 6.66
CA SER A 23 18.03 -12.84 5.86
C SER A 23 17.25 -12.49 4.60
N ARG A 24 17.48 -13.24 3.50
CA ARG A 24 16.72 -13.08 2.25
C ARG A 24 15.22 -13.39 2.38
N GLY A 25 14.82 -14.06 3.47
CA GLY A 25 13.47 -14.56 3.64
C GLY A 25 13.11 -15.69 2.66
N VAL A 26 11.88 -16.18 2.78
CA VAL A 26 11.33 -17.23 1.92
C VAL A 26 10.29 -16.62 0.98
N ASN A 27 10.38 -16.96 -0.31
CA ASN A 27 9.41 -16.47 -1.28
C ASN A 27 7.99 -16.97 -0.90
N ALA A 28 7.01 -16.10 -0.98
CA ALA A 28 5.62 -16.38 -0.65
C ALA A 28 5.02 -17.56 -1.45
N VAL A 29 5.48 -17.82 -2.66
CA VAL A 29 5.07 -18.99 -3.48
C VAL A 29 5.47 -20.33 -2.86
N ASN A 30 6.47 -20.34 -1.96
CA ASN A 30 6.86 -21.55 -1.24
C ASN A 30 5.96 -21.83 -0.01
N LEU A 31 5.21 -20.82 0.43
CA LEU A 31 4.31 -20.92 1.58
C LEU A 31 2.85 -21.04 1.16
N LEU A 32 2.50 -20.46 0.03
CA LEU A 32 1.14 -20.40 -0.50
C LEU A 32 1.12 -20.94 -1.94
N PRO A 33 0.15 -21.77 -2.33
CA PRO A 33 0.03 -22.30 -3.68
C PRO A 33 -0.51 -21.25 -4.65
N LEU A 34 0.27 -20.19 -4.85
CA LEU A 34 -0.08 -19.10 -5.77
C LEU A 34 0.04 -19.58 -7.22
N SER A 35 -0.92 -19.20 -8.04
CA SER A 35 -0.86 -19.42 -9.48
C SER A 35 0.07 -18.38 -10.15
N GLU A 36 0.43 -18.63 -11.40
CA GLU A 36 1.16 -17.67 -12.23
C GLU A 36 0.39 -16.34 -12.30
N ASP A 37 1.10 -15.20 -12.19
CA ASP A 37 0.55 -13.85 -12.09
C ASP A 37 -0.32 -13.55 -10.86
N GLU A 38 -0.43 -14.45 -9.91
CA GLU A 38 -1.12 -14.21 -8.65
C GLU A 38 -0.19 -13.51 -7.65
N LYS A 39 -0.61 -12.35 -7.15
CA LYS A 39 0.16 -11.52 -6.22
C LYS A 39 -0.62 -11.28 -4.95
N ILE A 40 0.06 -11.23 -3.81
CA ILE A 40 -0.56 -10.91 -2.54
C ILE A 40 -0.94 -9.42 -2.54
N ALA A 41 -2.24 -9.15 -2.45
CA ALA A 41 -2.79 -7.80 -2.36
C ALA A 41 -2.96 -7.33 -0.91
N ALA A 42 -3.22 -8.25 0.02
CA ALA A 42 -3.36 -7.94 1.44
C ALA A 42 -3.04 -9.13 2.33
N MET A 43 -2.57 -8.82 3.55
CA MET A 43 -2.41 -9.75 4.65
C MET A 43 -3.22 -9.24 5.84
N ILE A 44 -4.00 -10.11 6.46
CA ILE A 44 -4.82 -9.82 7.63
C ILE A 44 -4.48 -10.82 8.73
N LYS A 45 -4.02 -10.31 9.88
CA LYS A 45 -3.85 -11.11 11.08
C LYS A 45 -5.21 -11.26 11.77
N THR A 46 -5.61 -12.48 12.08
CA THR A 46 -6.78 -12.76 12.92
C THR A 46 -6.51 -13.98 13.80
N SER A 47 -6.92 -13.92 15.06
CA SER A 47 -6.92 -15.08 15.97
C SER A 47 -8.12 -15.98 15.72
N ASP A 48 -9.27 -15.36 15.45
CA ASP A 48 -10.56 -16.04 15.32
C ASP A 48 -11.36 -15.49 14.14
N PHE A 49 -12.30 -16.32 13.66
CA PHE A 49 -13.29 -15.92 12.65
C PHE A 49 -14.61 -15.55 13.33
N ASP A 50 -14.52 -14.51 14.19
CA ASP A 50 -15.63 -14.10 15.03
C ASP A 50 -16.82 -13.56 14.25
N GLU A 51 -17.99 -13.74 14.83
CA GLU A 51 -19.21 -13.04 14.41
C GLU A 51 -19.08 -11.55 14.74
N GLY A 52 -19.59 -10.72 13.84
CA GLY A 52 -19.51 -9.24 13.99
C GLY A 52 -18.34 -8.57 13.28
N LYS A 53 -17.33 -9.32 12.80
CA LYS A 53 -16.26 -8.80 11.95
C LYS A 53 -16.55 -9.04 10.48
N TYR A 54 -16.08 -8.12 9.66
CA TYR A 54 -16.28 -8.16 8.20
C TYR A 54 -14.95 -7.95 7.48
N VAL A 55 -14.87 -8.56 6.30
CA VAL A 55 -13.83 -8.24 5.31
C VAL A 55 -14.45 -7.40 4.23
N VAL A 56 -13.96 -6.18 4.08
CA VAL A 56 -14.34 -5.27 3.02
C VAL A 56 -13.25 -5.26 1.96
N MET A 57 -13.63 -5.47 0.72
CA MET A 57 -12.76 -5.51 -0.45
C MET A 57 -13.19 -4.48 -1.45
N VAL A 58 -12.24 -3.83 -2.10
CA VAL A 58 -12.48 -2.93 -3.24
C VAL A 58 -11.66 -3.38 -4.43
N THR A 59 -12.26 -3.30 -5.63
CA THR A 59 -11.60 -3.67 -6.88
C THR A 59 -11.10 -2.45 -7.65
N LYS A 60 -10.17 -2.65 -8.57
CA LYS A 60 -9.67 -1.59 -9.47
C LYS A 60 -10.79 -0.94 -10.27
N ASN A 61 -11.79 -1.70 -10.70
CA ASN A 61 -12.96 -1.20 -11.44
C ASN A 61 -13.99 -0.48 -10.55
N GLY A 62 -13.66 -0.24 -9.26
CA GLY A 62 -14.47 0.58 -8.38
C GLY A 62 -15.67 -0.15 -7.75
N LYS A 63 -15.65 -1.47 -7.70
CA LYS A 63 -16.63 -2.25 -6.94
C LYS A 63 -16.17 -2.41 -5.49
N ILE A 64 -17.12 -2.47 -4.57
CA ILE A 64 -16.89 -2.72 -3.15
C ILE A 64 -17.79 -3.84 -2.66
N LYS A 65 -17.26 -4.66 -1.79
CA LYS A 65 -17.96 -5.79 -1.19
C LYS A 65 -17.67 -5.88 0.29
N ARG A 66 -18.69 -6.18 1.07
CA ARG A 66 -18.59 -6.52 2.49
C ARG A 66 -19.07 -7.95 2.71
N THR A 67 -18.27 -8.77 3.37
CA THR A 67 -18.59 -10.17 3.68
C THR A 67 -18.24 -10.44 5.13
N ALA A 68 -19.12 -11.14 5.86
CA ALA A 68 -18.83 -11.55 7.24
C ALA A 68 -17.55 -12.40 7.30
N LEU A 69 -16.68 -12.14 8.28
CA LEU A 69 -15.42 -12.87 8.44
C LEU A 69 -15.66 -14.36 8.66
N SER A 70 -16.73 -14.73 9.36
CA SER A 70 -17.13 -16.12 9.60
C SER A 70 -17.34 -16.92 8.32
N ALA A 71 -17.70 -16.28 7.19
CA ALA A 71 -17.83 -16.93 5.88
C ALA A 71 -16.50 -17.49 5.36
N TYR A 72 -15.37 -17.07 5.91
CA TYR A 72 -14.01 -17.48 5.54
C TYR A 72 -13.37 -18.44 6.55
N LYS A 73 -14.13 -19.00 7.50
CA LYS A 73 -13.62 -19.92 8.52
C LYS A 73 -12.94 -21.15 7.92
N ASN A 74 -13.52 -21.68 6.84
CA ASN A 74 -13.09 -22.94 6.21
C ASN A 74 -12.32 -22.67 4.89
N VAL A 75 -11.15 -22.03 4.98
CA VAL A 75 -10.25 -21.89 3.84
C VAL A 75 -9.50 -23.20 3.62
N ARG A 76 -9.59 -23.77 2.42
CA ARG A 76 -8.85 -24.97 2.01
C ARG A 76 -7.41 -24.62 1.61
N LYS A 77 -6.51 -25.61 1.56
CA LYS A 77 -5.12 -25.41 1.13
C LYS A 77 -5.02 -24.75 -0.26
N ASN A 78 -5.89 -25.12 -1.18
CA ASN A 78 -5.92 -24.57 -2.55
C ASN A 78 -6.57 -23.18 -2.65
N GLY A 79 -6.78 -22.52 -1.51
CA GLY A 79 -7.42 -21.23 -1.46
C GLY A 79 -8.95 -21.29 -1.51
N LEU A 80 -9.53 -20.13 -1.42
CA LEU A 80 -10.99 -19.93 -1.39
C LEU A 80 -11.32 -18.64 -2.12
N ILE A 81 -12.30 -18.68 -3.03
CA ILE A 81 -12.80 -17.45 -3.68
C ILE A 81 -13.34 -16.51 -2.60
N ALA A 82 -12.72 -15.36 -2.46
CA ALA A 82 -13.09 -14.33 -1.51
C ALA A 82 -14.03 -13.28 -2.12
N ILE A 83 -13.95 -13.08 -3.42
CA ILE A 83 -14.79 -12.18 -4.21
C ILE A 83 -14.86 -12.69 -5.65
N GLY A 84 -16.01 -12.58 -6.29
CA GLY A 84 -16.10 -12.71 -7.74
C GLY A 84 -15.55 -11.45 -8.41
N LEU A 85 -14.61 -11.59 -9.31
CA LEU A 85 -14.08 -10.51 -10.12
C LEU A 85 -14.67 -10.57 -11.53
N ASP A 86 -14.84 -9.42 -12.15
CA ASP A 86 -15.11 -9.35 -13.58
C ASP A 86 -13.82 -9.58 -14.37
N ASP A 87 -13.91 -9.87 -15.65
CA ASP A 87 -12.75 -10.08 -16.50
C ASP A 87 -11.83 -8.86 -16.49
N GLY A 88 -10.55 -9.09 -16.21
CA GLY A 88 -9.54 -8.04 -16.12
C GLY A 88 -9.59 -7.16 -14.87
N ASP A 89 -10.51 -7.41 -13.93
CA ASP A 89 -10.55 -6.68 -12.66
C ASP A 89 -9.61 -7.33 -11.63
N GLU A 90 -9.13 -6.54 -10.69
CA GLU A 90 -8.24 -6.96 -9.62
C GLU A 90 -8.62 -6.32 -8.29
N ILE A 91 -8.17 -6.91 -7.19
CA ILE A 91 -8.28 -6.33 -5.86
C ILE A 91 -7.34 -5.13 -5.75
N ALA A 92 -7.89 -3.97 -5.39
CA ALA A 92 -7.15 -2.74 -5.10
C ALA A 92 -6.96 -2.48 -3.59
N GLY A 93 -7.79 -3.08 -2.75
CA GLY A 93 -7.65 -2.92 -1.30
C GLY A 93 -8.57 -3.83 -0.51
N VAL A 94 -8.09 -4.21 0.68
CA VAL A 94 -8.83 -5.04 1.64
C VAL A 94 -8.69 -4.44 3.03
N ARG A 95 -9.77 -4.45 3.81
CA ARG A 95 -9.77 -4.04 5.22
C ARG A 95 -10.66 -4.97 6.03
N MET A 96 -10.24 -5.25 7.25
CA MET A 96 -11.10 -5.86 8.26
C MET A 96 -11.79 -4.74 9.06
N THR A 97 -13.06 -4.91 9.33
CA THR A 97 -13.93 -3.93 9.99
C THR A 97 -14.89 -4.61 10.96
N GLU A 98 -15.58 -3.81 11.75
CA GLU A 98 -16.60 -4.23 12.71
C GLU A 98 -18.03 -3.91 12.25
N GLY A 99 -18.18 -3.54 10.97
CA GLY A 99 -19.49 -3.33 10.34
C GLY A 99 -20.00 -1.89 10.33
N SER A 100 -19.43 -0.98 11.13
CA SER A 100 -19.85 0.42 11.28
C SER A 100 -18.77 1.44 10.86
N ALA A 101 -17.72 1.00 10.17
CA ALA A 101 -16.62 1.86 9.78
C ALA A 101 -16.99 2.85 8.67
N GLN A 102 -16.31 3.98 8.66
CA GLN A 102 -16.25 4.83 7.48
C GLN A 102 -15.01 4.48 6.65
N LEU A 103 -15.17 4.49 5.35
CA LEU A 103 -14.16 4.04 4.40
C LEU A 103 -13.87 5.11 3.35
N PHE A 104 -12.59 5.32 3.04
CA PHE A 104 -12.17 6.04 1.85
C PHE A 104 -11.83 5.07 0.74
N VAL A 105 -12.25 5.38 -0.47
CA VAL A 105 -11.80 4.73 -1.71
C VAL A 105 -11.22 5.81 -2.61
N ALA A 106 -9.96 5.64 -3.03
CA ALA A 106 -9.26 6.62 -3.86
C ALA A 106 -8.85 6.06 -5.21
N THR A 107 -8.89 6.93 -6.22
CA THR A 107 -8.51 6.60 -7.60
C THR A 107 -7.15 7.17 -7.98
N ARG A 108 -6.56 6.59 -9.02
CA ARG A 108 -5.28 7.02 -9.58
C ARG A 108 -5.31 8.49 -10.03
N ASN A 109 -6.41 8.93 -10.62
CA ASN A 109 -6.56 10.30 -11.13
C ASN A 109 -6.99 11.30 -10.04
N GLY A 110 -6.83 10.92 -8.76
CA GLY A 110 -6.91 11.85 -7.64
C GLY A 110 -8.33 12.10 -7.12
N MET A 111 -9.30 11.28 -7.45
CA MET A 111 -10.62 11.32 -6.82
C MET A 111 -10.65 10.46 -5.57
N ALA A 112 -11.47 10.83 -4.58
CA ALA A 112 -11.74 10.01 -3.40
C ALA A 112 -13.19 10.13 -2.97
N ILE A 113 -13.75 9.02 -2.49
CA ILE A 113 -15.09 8.97 -1.92
C ILE A 113 -15.03 8.45 -0.48
N ARG A 114 -15.73 9.14 0.44
CA ARG A 114 -15.91 8.73 1.84
C ARG A 114 -17.28 8.10 1.98
N LEU A 115 -17.32 6.84 2.42
CA LEU A 115 -18.51 6.00 2.47
C LEU A 115 -18.73 5.49 3.89
N GLU A 116 -20.00 5.27 4.27
CA GLU A 116 -20.37 4.49 5.45
C GLU A 116 -20.48 3.01 5.08
N GLU A 117 -19.80 2.17 5.83
CA GLU A 117 -19.79 0.72 5.61
C GLU A 117 -21.19 0.10 5.74
N GLU A 118 -22.00 0.61 6.67
CA GLU A 118 -23.36 0.12 6.93
C GLU A 118 -24.24 0.16 5.67
N LYS A 119 -24.02 1.15 4.80
CA LYS A 119 -24.73 1.29 3.52
C LYS A 119 -24.30 0.25 2.47
N ILE A 120 -23.29 -0.57 2.77
CA ILE A 120 -22.86 -1.69 1.94
C ILE A 120 -23.46 -2.95 2.53
N ARG A 121 -24.46 -3.53 1.87
CA ARG A 121 -25.04 -4.79 2.33
C ARG A 121 -24.00 -5.89 2.45
N SER A 122 -24.11 -6.75 3.46
CA SER A 122 -23.29 -7.96 3.54
C SER A 122 -23.65 -8.93 2.40
N MET A 123 -22.65 -9.52 1.79
CA MET A 123 -22.78 -10.38 0.61
C MET A 123 -22.02 -11.69 0.79
N SER A 124 -22.42 -12.71 0.02
CA SER A 124 -21.73 -14.00 -0.02
C SER A 124 -20.32 -13.88 -0.61
N ARG A 125 -19.47 -14.89 -0.38
CA ARG A 125 -18.07 -14.93 -0.82
C ARG A 125 -17.90 -14.73 -2.33
N SER A 126 -18.71 -15.40 -3.15
CA SER A 126 -18.62 -15.37 -4.61
C SER A 126 -19.27 -14.14 -5.26
N ALA A 127 -19.92 -13.27 -4.49
CA ALA A 127 -20.52 -12.06 -5.05
C ALA A 127 -19.46 -11.10 -5.61
N HIS A 128 -19.79 -10.39 -6.69
CA HIS A 128 -18.91 -9.39 -7.34
C HIS A 128 -18.91 -8.02 -6.65
N GLY A 129 -19.75 -7.81 -5.64
CA GLY A 129 -19.87 -6.53 -4.96
C GLY A 129 -20.81 -5.56 -5.67
N VAL A 130 -20.77 -4.31 -5.22
CA VAL A 130 -21.57 -3.19 -5.75
C VAL A 130 -20.67 -2.02 -6.08
N LYS A 131 -21.11 -1.09 -6.91
CA LYS A 131 -20.32 0.10 -7.27
C LYS A 131 -20.07 0.97 -6.05
N ALA A 132 -18.79 1.19 -5.71
CA ALA A 132 -18.33 2.12 -4.67
C ALA A 132 -18.21 3.53 -5.22
N ILE A 133 -17.46 3.66 -6.32
CA ILE A 133 -17.13 4.92 -6.97
C ILE A 133 -17.36 4.78 -8.49
N LYS A 134 -17.82 5.85 -9.14
CA LYS A 134 -17.90 5.93 -10.59
C LYS A 134 -16.56 6.43 -11.11
N LEU A 135 -15.93 5.67 -11.97
CA LEU A 135 -14.66 6.00 -12.58
C LEU A 135 -14.86 6.80 -13.85
N ARG A 136 -13.90 7.67 -14.16
CA ARG A 136 -13.76 8.30 -15.47
C ARG A 136 -12.94 7.40 -16.39
N ASP A 137 -12.94 7.67 -17.68
CA ASP A 137 -12.19 6.90 -18.65
C ASP A 137 -10.69 6.89 -18.31
N GLY A 138 -10.10 5.70 -18.31
CA GLY A 138 -8.70 5.48 -17.97
C GLY A 138 -8.35 5.59 -16.48
N ASP A 139 -9.33 5.84 -15.60
CA ASP A 139 -9.11 5.88 -14.14
C ASP A 139 -9.40 4.53 -13.48
N TYR A 140 -8.76 4.27 -12.36
CA TYR A 140 -9.00 3.07 -11.55
C TYR A 140 -8.74 3.32 -10.08
N VAL A 141 -9.32 2.47 -9.22
CA VAL A 141 -9.10 2.52 -7.78
C VAL A 141 -7.69 2.00 -7.45
N VAL A 142 -6.97 2.74 -6.64
CA VAL A 142 -5.61 2.38 -6.20
C VAL A 142 -5.55 1.94 -4.74
N SER A 143 -6.47 2.42 -3.90
CA SER A 143 -6.39 2.15 -2.46
C SER A 143 -7.73 2.36 -1.75
N MET A 144 -7.86 1.69 -0.60
CA MET A 144 -8.93 1.89 0.38
C MET A 144 -8.33 2.08 1.76
N ALA A 145 -8.89 3.01 2.55
CA ALA A 145 -8.48 3.25 3.93
C ALA A 145 -9.71 3.29 4.86
N ARG A 146 -9.55 2.78 6.09
CA ARG A 146 -10.54 2.90 7.16
C ARG A 146 -10.30 4.22 7.90
N VAL A 147 -11.36 4.98 8.16
CA VAL A 147 -11.32 6.21 8.95
C VAL A 147 -11.02 5.87 10.42
N ARG A 148 -10.19 6.70 11.05
CA ARG A 148 -9.97 6.75 12.49
C ARG A 148 -10.23 8.19 12.94
N GLU A 149 -10.86 8.36 14.08
CA GLU A 149 -11.11 9.67 14.68
C GLU A 149 -9.79 10.36 15.02
N GLY A 150 -9.70 11.67 14.83
CA GLY A 150 -8.49 12.45 15.11
C GLY A 150 -7.38 12.32 14.07
N ALA A 151 -7.49 11.40 13.11
CA ALA A 151 -6.48 11.15 12.09
C ALA A 151 -6.67 12.02 10.84
N SER A 152 -5.71 11.99 9.95
CA SER A 152 -5.72 12.68 8.65
C SER A 152 -5.59 11.68 7.49
N LEU A 153 -6.00 12.08 6.29
CA LEU A 153 -5.83 11.30 5.07
C LEU A 153 -4.51 11.67 4.40
N LEU A 154 -3.54 10.76 4.49
CA LEU A 154 -2.31 10.85 3.71
C LEU A 154 -2.57 10.35 2.30
N THR A 155 -2.18 11.14 1.30
CA THR A 155 -2.19 10.78 -0.11
C THR A 155 -0.79 10.92 -0.67
N VAL A 156 -0.31 9.90 -1.35
CA VAL A 156 1.02 9.88 -1.99
C VAL A 156 0.88 9.60 -3.48
N THR A 157 1.74 10.23 -4.30
CA THR A 157 1.82 10.01 -5.75
C THR A 157 3.01 9.13 -6.12
N ASP A 158 2.95 8.55 -7.30
CA ASP A 158 4.02 7.73 -7.88
C ASP A 158 5.34 8.51 -8.09
N LYS A 159 5.28 9.84 -8.21
CA LYS A 159 6.46 10.72 -8.28
C LYS A 159 6.97 11.21 -6.91
N GLY A 160 6.48 10.62 -5.81
CA GLY A 160 6.95 10.90 -4.46
C GLY A 160 6.49 12.23 -3.88
N TYR A 161 5.39 12.79 -4.36
CA TYR A 161 4.71 13.90 -3.69
C TYR A 161 3.64 13.37 -2.74
N GLY A 162 3.45 14.06 -1.62
CA GLY A 162 2.46 13.67 -0.63
C GLY A 162 1.90 14.85 0.14
N LYS A 163 0.75 14.65 0.74
CA LYS A 163 0.12 15.58 1.68
C LYS A 163 -0.80 14.83 2.63
N ARG A 164 -1.02 15.42 3.80
CA ARG A 164 -2.11 15.05 4.70
C ARG A 164 -3.28 16.02 4.49
N THR A 165 -4.49 15.54 4.61
CA THR A 165 -5.71 16.36 4.52
C THR A 165 -6.65 15.94 5.63
N GLU A 166 -7.25 16.90 6.32
CA GLU A 166 -8.23 16.65 7.36
C GLU A 166 -9.40 15.82 6.82
N LEU A 167 -9.87 14.85 7.61
CA LEU A 167 -10.95 13.96 7.19
C LEU A 167 -12.27 14.71 7.00
N ASP A 168 -12.47 15.82 7.73
CA ASP A 168 -13.67 16.65 7.64
C ASP A 168 -13.76 17.47 6.35
N ALA A 169 -12.64 17.60 5.62
CA ALA A 169 -12.65 18.15 4.27
C ALA A 169 -13.44 17.27 3.28
N TYR A 170 -13.77 16.03 3.65
CA TYR A 170 -14.49 15.07 2.82
C TYR A 170 -15.84 14.74 3.44
N ARG A 171 -16.91 15.29 2.87
CA ARG A 171 -18.26 14.90 3.26
C ARG A 171 -18.51 13.41 2.97
N ILE A 172 -19.28 12.78 3.83
CA ILE A 172 -19.79 11.42 3.59
C ILE A 172 -20.71 11.44 2.37
N GLN A 173 -20.59 10.44 1.50
CA GLN A 173 -21.34 10.33 0.27
C GLN A 173 -21.99 8.96 0.15
N ASN A 174 -23.05 8.88 -0.65
CA ASN A 174 -23.58 7.61 -1.08
C ASN A 174 -22.63 6.97 -2.12
N ARG A 175 -22.56 5.63 -2.13
CA ARG A 175 -21.76 4.89 -3.10
C ARG A 175 -22.20 5.14 -4.55
N GLY A 176 -21.31 4.96 -5.50
CA GLY A 176 -21.56 5.07 -6.93
C GLY A 176 -21.48 6.47 -7.51
N GLY A 177 -21.14 7.50 -6.71
CA GLY A 177 -20.77 8.83 -7.17
C GLY A 177 -19.34 8.90 -7.68
N PHE A 178 -18.94 10.05 -8.28
CA PHE A 178 -17.55 10.31 -8.72
C PHE A 178 -16.57 10.63 -7.57
N GLY A 179 -17.08 10.81 -6.34
CA GLY A 179 -16.27 11.27 -5.22
C GLY A 179 -15.97 12.78 -5.27
N LEU A 180 -14.97 13.17 -4.51
CA LEU A 180 -14.46 14.54 -4.43
C LEU A 180 -13.02 14.55 -4.91
N LEU A 181 -12.56 15.69 -5.44
CA LEU A 181 -11.15 15.88 -5.74
C LEU A 181 -10.35 15.78 -4.43
N ASN A 182 -9.46 14.83 -4.37
CA ASN A 182 -8.52 14.59 -3.28
C ASN A 182 -7.14 15.15 -3.62
N TYR A 183 -6.66 14.90 -4.83
CA TYR A 183 -5.33 15.30 -5.28
C TYR A 183 -5.37 15.78 -6.73
N LYS A 184 -4.71 16.91 -7.03
CA LYS A 184 -4.56 17.39 -8.41
C LYS A 184 -3.38 16.66 -9.05
N THR A 185 -3.68 15.61 -9.82
CA THR A 185 -2.69 14.80 -10.54
C THR A 185 -2.27 15.45 -11.84
N GLY A 186 -1.13 15.03 -12.38
CA GLY A 186 -0.57 15.48 -13.65
C GLY A 186 0.86 15.00 -13.86
N GLU A 187 1.41 15.23 -15.03
CA GLU A 187 2.75 14.75 -15.39
C GLU A 187 3.83 15.23 -14.42
N GLU A 188 3.75 16.44 -13.92
CA GLU A 188 4.74 17.02 -13.01
C GLU A 188 4.73 16.38 -11.62
N LYS A 189 3.55 16.21 -11.02
CA LYS A 189 3.37 15.73 -9.66
C LYS A 189 3.04 14.24 -9.56
N GLY A 190 2.80 13.61 -10.71
CA GLY A 190 2.45 12.20 -10.80
C GLY A 190 0.98 11.91 -10.52
N TYR A 191 0.67 10.63 -10.40
CA TYR A 191 -0.64 10.10 -10.14
C TYR A 191 -0.68 9.45 -8.76
N VAL A 192 -1.86 9.37 -8.15
CA VAL A 192 -2.00 8.78 -6.82
C VAL A 192 -1.64 7.30 -6.86
N CYS A 193 -0.66 6.89 -6.05
CA CYS A 193 -0.29 5.48 -5.85
C CYS A 193 -1.00 4.87 -4.64
N GLY A 194 -1.53 5.70 -3.72
CA GLY A 194 -2.30 5.19 -2.60
C GLY A 194 -2.73 6.26 -1.61
N ILE A 195 -3.56 5.81 -0.65
CA ILE A 195 -3.98 6.59 0.51
C ILE A 195 -3.82 5.77 1.79
N LYS A 196 -3.57 6.44 2.92
CA LYS A 196 -3.60 5.87 4.28
C LYS A 196 -4.25 6.88 5.23
N VAL A 197 -4.94 6.39 6.22
CA VAL A 197 -5.37 7.20 7.37
C VAL A 197 -4.27 7.09 8.42
N VAL A 198 -3.72 8.22 8.82
CA VAL A 198 -2.52 8.34 9.66
C VAL A 198 -2.73 9.37 10.76
N ASP A 199 -2.10 9.11 11.90
CA ASP A 199 -1.99 10.06 13.01
C ASP A 199 -0.66 10.83 12.91
N GLU A 200 -0.53 11.90 13.65
CA GLU A 200 0.69 12.71 13.67
C GLU A 200 1.88 11.96 14.26
N THR A 201 1.60 11.05 15.20
CA THR A 201 2.58 10.19 15.86
C THR A 201 2.99 8.97 15.05
N ASP A 202 2.36 8.71 13.91
CA ASP A 202 2.73 7.59 13.05
C ASP A 202 3.98 7.90 12.21
N ASP A 203 4.67 6.85 11.76
CA ASP A 203 5.66 6.89 10.71
C ASP A 203 5.09 6.34 9.40
N ILE A 204 5.73 6.70 8.31
CA ILE A 204 5.40 6.24 6.97
C ILE A 204 6.64 5.61 6.35
N ILE A 205 6.51 4.39 5.90
CA ILE A 205 7.53 3.70 5.10
C ILE A 205 7.10 3.74 3.64
N LEU A 206 7.92 4.35 2.78
CA LEU A 206 7.70 4.44 1.34
C LEU A 206 8.69 3.52 0.62
N ILE A 207 8.23 2.90 -0.45
CA ILE A 207 9.00 1.94 -1.24
C ILE A 207 8.89 2.32 -2.71
N SER A 208 10.02 2.40 -3.39
CA SER A 208 10.10 2.64 -4.83
C SER A 208 10.35 1.34 -5.61
N ASN A 209 10.13 1.39 -6.93
CA ASN A 209 10.30 0.22 -7.80
C ASN A 209 11.78 -0.19 -8.00
N ASP A 210 12.73 0.69 -7.70
CA ASP A 210 14.17 0.44 -7.68
C ASP A 210 14.68 -0.13 -6.33
N GLY A 211 13.75 -0.39 -5.40
CA GLY A 211 14.04 -1.04 -4.12
C GLY A 211 14.46 -0.07 -3.01
N ILE A 212 14.44 1.24 -3.23
CA ILE A 212 14.72 2.22 -2.18
C ILE A 212 13.56 2.24 -1.19
N ILE A 213 13.89 2.12 0.10
CA ILE A 213 12.94 2.18 1.21
C ILE A 213 13.34 3.35 2.10
N ILE A 214 12.41 4.26 2.36
CA ILE A 214 12.61 5.35 3.32
C ILE A 214 11.55 5.32 4.40
N ARG A 215 11.90 5.77 5.59
CA ARG A 215 11.00 5.99 6.71
C ARG A 215 10.99 7.49 7.04
N ILE A 216 9.81 8.08 7.15
CA ILE A 216 9.63 9.49 7.50
C ILE A 216 8.56 9.61 8.59
N ARG A 217 8.64 10.63 9.42
CA ARG A 217 7.58 10.95 10.38
C ARG A 217 6.36 11.51 9.67
N CYS A 218 5.18 11.12 10.11
CA CYS A 218 3.94 11.67 9.61
C CYS A 218 3.82 13.18 9.88
N ALA A 219 4.35 13.63 11.01
CA ALA A 219 4.39 15.04 11.39
C ALA A 219 5.10 15.94 10.36
N ASP A 220 6.11 15.42 9.64
CA ASP A 220 6.86 16.15 8.62
C ASP A 220 6.07 16.41 7.34
N VAL A 221 4.97 15.67 7.14
CA VAL A 221 4.07 15.86 6.01
C VAL A 221 2.99 16.85 6.38
N ARG A 222 3.01 18.04 5.76
CA ARG A 222 2.06 19.11 6.07
C ARG A 222 0.59 18.72 5.83
N ILE A 223 -0.28 19.21 6.71
CA ILE A 223 -1.73 19.18 6.50
C ILE A 223 -2.10 20.28 5.51
N MET A 224 -2.81 19.91 4.46
CA MET A 224 -3.20 20.80 3.37
C MET A 224 -4.61 20.49 2.87
N GLY A 225 -5.25 21.49 2.28
CA GLY A 225 -6.55 21.32 1.64
C GLY A 225 -6.52 20.34 0.45
N ARG A 226 -7.70 19.86 0.07
CA ARG A 226 -7.89 18.88 -1.03
C ARG A 226 -7.29 19.32 -2.37
N TYR A 227 -7.29 20.63 -2.66
CA TYR A 227 -6.79 21.19 -3.93
C TYR A 227 -5.27 21.41 -3.97
N ALA A 228 -4.58 21.27 -2.84
CA ALA A 228 -3.13 21.42 -2.77
C ALA A 228 -2.40 20.25 -3.45
N THR A 229 -1.24 20.53 -4.00
CA THR A 229 -0.39 19.55 -4.72
C THR A 229 0.61 18.83 -3.82
N GLY A 230 0.61 19.12 -2.52
CA GLY A 230 1.51 18.45 -1.57
C GLY A 230 2.96 18.91 -1.63
N VAL A 231 3.79 18.21 -0.88
CA VAL A 231 5.25 18.39 -0.77
C VAL A 231 5.96 17.12 -1.25
N LYS A 232 7.23 17.22 -1.57
CA LYS A 232 8.06 16.07 -1.90
C LYS A 232 8.33 15.28 -0.62
N VAL A 233 7.83 14.07 -0.52
CA VAL A 233 8.02 13.17 0.62
C VAL A 233 9.05 12.08 0.34
N MET A 234 9.33 11.81 -0.94
CA MET A 234 10.39 10.92 -1.38
C MET A 234 11.00 11.45 -2.68
N LYS A 235 12.33 11.55 -2.75
CA LYS A 235 13.01 11.79 -4.01
C LYS A 235 13.09 10.46 -4.77
N VAL A 236 12.57 10.42 -5.97
CA VAL A 236 12.68 9.26 -6.88
C VAL A 236 13.46 9.68 -8.12
N ALA A 237 14.25 8.77 -8.68
CA ALA A 237 14.95 8.99 -9.93
C ALA A 237 13.94 9.20 -11.08
N GLU A 238 14.38 9.68 -12.23
CA GLU A 238 13.50 10.08 -13.34
C GLU A 238 12.63 8.92 -13.85
N GLU A 239 13.20 7.71 -13.91
CA GLU A 239 12.49 6.50 -14.33
C GLU A 239 11.88 5.71 -13.17
N SER A 240 12.16 6.11 -11.92
CA SER A 240 11.66 5.45 -10.72
C SER A 240 10.34 6.02 -10.27
N ARG A 241 9.60 5.21 -9.53
CA ARG A 241 8.30 5.59 -8.96
C ARG A 241 8.07 4.96 -7.60
N VAL A 242 7.33 5.65 -6.76
CA VAL A 242 6.80 5.06 -5.53
C VAL A 242 5.74 4.02 -5.91
N VAL A 243 5.94 2.77 -5.48
CA VAL A 243 5.02 1.66 -5.78
C VAL A 243 4.11 1.32 -4.61
N SER A 244 4.57 1.58 -3.38
CA SER A 244 3.80 1.28 -2.18
C SER A 244 4.25 2.15 -1.02
N PHE A 245 3.37 2.33 -0.05
CA PHE A 245 3.73 2.87 1.25
C PHE A 245 2.82 2.31 2.34
N THR A 246 3.34 2.25 3.54
CA THR A 246 2.62 1.76 4.71
C THR A 246 2.81 2.67 5.91
N ARG A 247 1.85 2.62 6.82
CA ARG A 247 1.95 3.20 8.14
C ARG A 247 2.75 2.26 9.05
N ALA A 248 3.64 2.79 9.85
CA ALA A 248 4.32 2.11 10.94
C ALA A 248 4.06 2.87 12.25
N GLU A 249 4.11 2.17 13.36
CA GLU A 249 4.17 2.82 14.67
C GLU A 249 5.53 3.52 14.80
N HIS A 250 5.52 4.69 15.44
CA HIS A 250 6.77 5.40 15.70
C HIS A 250 7.61 4.58 16.71
N ASP A 251 8.87 4.41 16.39
CA ASP A 251 9.82 3.66 17.20
C ASP A 251 11.00 4.57 17.52
N GLU A 252 11.06 5.05 18.76
CA GLU A 252 12.13 5.96 19.23
C GLU A 252 13.51 5.30 19.17
N GLU A 253 13.59 3.97 19.27
CA GLU A 253 14.88 3.24 19.18
C GLU A 253 15.40 3.19 17.73
N ALA A 254 14.54 3.30 16.72
CA ALA A 254 14.94 3.28 15.32
C ALA A 254 15.62 4.59 14.85
N GLU A 255 15.54 5.67 15.61
CA GLU A 255 16.23 6.94 15.30
C GLU A 255 17.75 6.87 15.55
N VAL A 256 18.21 5.91 16.35
CA VAL A 256 19.63 5.75 16.69
C VAL A 256 20.40 4.98 15.60
N GLU A 257 19.72 4.28 14.70
CA GLU A 257 20.32 3.54 13.57
C GLU A 257 20.25 4.28 12.22
N THR A 258 20.26 5.59 12.17
CA THR A 258 20.63 6.28 10.94
C THR A 258 22.13 6.04 10.74
N VAL A 259 22.47 5.01 9.98
CA VAL A 259 23.80 4.82 9.43
C VAL A 259 24.19 6.15 8.79
N ASP A 260 25.25 6.78 9.31
CA ASP A 260 25.92 7.89 8.68
C ASP A 260 26.06 7.56 7.19
N GLN A 261 25.42 8.33 6.34
CA GLN A 261 25.71 8.26 4.91
C GLN A 261 27.20 8.64 4.81
N PRO A 262 28.04 7.78 4.21
CA PRO A 262 29.44 8.12 4.06
C PRO A 262 29.53 9.50 3.43
N SER A 263 30.33 10.37 4.02
CA SER A 263 30.54 11.73 3.53
C SER A 263 31.05 11.67 2.08
N GLU A 264 30.80 12.73 1.28
CA GLU A 264 31.32 12.78 -0.09
C GLU A 264 32.84 12.56 -0.12
N GLU A 265 33.56 12.87 0.96
CA GLU A 265 35.01 12.62 1.15
C GLU A 265 35.32 11.12 1.33
N GLU A 266 34.48 10.34 2.04
CA GLU A 266 34.66 8.90 2.20
C GLU A 266 34.35 8.14 0.91
N ILE A 267 33.35 8.57 0.17
CA ILE A 267 33.05 8.04 -1.18
C ILE A 267 34.19 8.33 -2.15
N ALA A 268 34.82 9.51 -2.07
CA ALA A 268 35.95 9.87 -2.90
C ALA A 268 37.22 9.07 -2.54
N GLN A 269 37.45 8.74 -1.26
CA GLN A 269 38.55 7.91 -0.81
C GLN A 269 38.41 6.45 -1.25
N ASP A 270 37.21 5.88 -1.18
CA ASP A 270 36.94 4.52 -1.65
C ASP A 270 37.07 4.41 -3.19
N MET A 271 36.63 5.41 -3.93
CA MET A 271 36.85 5.47 -5.38
C MET A 271 38.33 5.64 -5.74
N ALA A 272 39.12 6.39 -4.99
CA ALA A 272 40.56 6.51 -5.18
C ALA A 272 41.29 5.20 -4.90
N CYS A 273 40.86 4.43 -3.90
CA CYS A 273 41.46 3.14 -3.56
C CYS A 273 41.22 2.07 -4.67
N LEU A 274 40.04 2.11 -5.33
CA LEU A 274 39.71 1.23 -6.46
C LEU A 274 40.50 1.54 -7.74
N LEU A 275 40.95 2.78 -7.92
CA LEU A 275 41.78 3.19 -9.05
C LEU A 275 43.25 2.78 -8.91
N TYR A 276 43.73 2.49 -7.67
CA TYR A 276 45.12 2.08 -7.42
C TYR A 276 45.37 0.55 -7.47
N THR A 277 44.33 -0.27 -7.65
CA THR A 277 44.47 -1.74 -7.75
C THR A 277 44.38 -2.28 -9.18
N SER A 278 44.52 -1.44 -10.19
CA SER A 278 44.69 -1.88 -11.58
C SER A 278 46.15 -2.26 -11.81
N PRO A 279 46.48 -3.53 -12.16
CA PRO A 279 47.88 -3.93 -12.42
C PRO A 279 48.44 -3.15 -13.60
N SER A 280 49.66 -2.64 -13.40
CA SER A 280 50.41 -1.93 -14.41
C SER A 280 50.64 -2.84 -15.66
N PRO A 281 50.59 -2.31 -16.89
CA PRO A 281 50.80 -3.07 -18.13
C PRO A 281 52.30 -3.51 -18.37
N ARG A 282 53.15 -3.54 -17.36
CA ARG A 282 54.59 -3.83 -17.49
C ARG A 282 55.02 -5.21 -17.04
N ASP A 283 54.11 -6.07 -16.56
CA ASP A 283 54.47 -7.40 -16.07
C ASP A 283 54.10 -8.53 -17.03
N VAL A 284 54.01 -8.27 -18.33
CA VAL A 284 53.83 -9.26 -19.38
C VAL A 284 54.91 -9.14 -20.43
N GLU A 285 56.17 -9.36 -20.01
CA GLU A 285 57.32 -9.80 -20.86
C GLU A 285 58.36 -10.34 -19.92
N GLU A 286 58.43 -11.67 -19.90
CA GLU A 286 59.56 -12.58 -19.64
C GLU A 286 59.08 -13.86 -18.92
N SER A 287 58.73 -14.85 -19.71
CA SER A 287 59.15 -16.26 -19.63
C SER A 287 58.35 -17.12 -20.60
#